data_f042e445e8f301feae7bebd3f6e280b3
#
_entry.id   f042e445e8f301feae7bebd3f6e280b3
#
_cell.length_a   1.000
_cell.length_b   1.000
_cell.length_c   1.000
_cell.angle_alpha   90.00
_cell.angle_beta   90.00
_cell.angle_gamma   90.00
#
_symmetry.space_group_name_H-M   'P 1'
#
loop_
_entity.id
_entity.type
_entity.pdbx_description
1 polymer ?
#
loop_
_entity_poly.entity_id
_entity_poly.type
_entity_poly.pdbx_seq_one_letter_code
_entity_poly.pdbx_strand_id
1 'polypeptide(L)'
;MGAFAAKLLNEDMSIERYACQFKSLQVEQAFLQSKFAQDKKIAQFLTCLIAVVTFLVTFFDKMIIQASFWPDIALIGRAVTISVCLLSAFGLGFIKTPGQLKPVIVVFMVFLFLNIQFMVVTYERNYILHMFFDVIILITFYFSTLLSLKLSLFLGVAYSVFAVIVIYSYKDISIHSFYVVILAHLAANLAGMIMAAHEHILRRELFVRNTQLAQLAHEMKTQALKDSLTQLPNRRAFDNAYPEYQRLTQQQQGEAKQVCVILADIDYFKRVNDTHGHEVGDVVLQRFSAFLTHSLRTSDDVYRFGGEEFVIVLPLCSVPDATVIINSMISRLNSEMCEVGDLSLPIRASFGLTVMREEPKKSVISRADAALYQAKDAGRNQLVIKL
;
A
#
# COMPACT_ATOMS: atom_id res chain seq x y z
N MET A 1 3.81 4.42 4.03
CA MET A 1 3.13 4.38 2.71
C MET A 1 2.75 5.79 2.21
N GLY A 2 2.22 6.70 3.02
CA GLY A 2 1.78 8.04 2.58
C GLY A 2 2.88 8.92 1.94
N ALA A 3 4.07 8.99 2.54
CA ALA A 3 5.17 9.78 1.98
C ALA A 3 5.68 9.26 0.62
N PHE A 4 5.65 7.95 0.40
CA PHE A 4 6.02 7.33 -0.87
C PHE A 4 4.96 7.59 -1.95
N ALA A 5 3.66 7.47 -1.59
CA ALA A 5 2.56 7.81 -2.48
C ALA A 5 2.57 9.29 -2.88
N ALA A 6 2.78 10.20 -1.92
CA ALA A 6 2.89 11.64 -2.17
C ALA A 6 4.05 11.99 -3.13
N LYS A 7 5.20 11.32 -2.99
CA LYS A 7 6.33 11.52 -3.90
C LYS A 7 6.02 11.06 -5.32
N LEU A 8 5.31 9.94 -5.48
CA LEU A 8 4.91 9.42 -6.80
C LEU A 8 3.86 10.30 -7.48
N LEU A 9 2.94 10.90 -6.72
CA LEU A 9 1.89 11.77 -7.28
C LEU A 9 2.41 13.09 -7.85
N ASN A 10 3.63 13.50 -7.47
CA ASN A 10 4.30 14.65 -8.05
C ASN A 10 5.00 14.35 -9.39
N GLU A 11 5.07 13.06 -9.78
CA GLU A 11 5.64 12.62 -11.05
C GLU A 11 4.57 12.52 -12.15
N ASP A 12 5.00 12.55 -13.41
CA ASP A 12 4.10 12.34 -14.55
C ASP A 12 3.60 10.89 -14.59
N MET A 13 2.39 10.65 -14.11
CA MET A 13 1.69 9.37 -14.13
C MET A 13 0.98 9.08 -15.46
N SER A 14 1.21 9.88 -16.50
CA SER A 14 0.61 9.61 -17.81
C SER A 14 1.18 8.34 -18.45
N ILE A 15 0.30 7.61 -19.14
CA ILE A 15 0.64 6.36 -19.83
C ILE A 15 0.92 6.66 -21.30
N GLU A 16 2.07 6.22 -21.79
CA GLU A 16 2.37 6.23 -23.21
C GLU A 16 1.57 5.12 -23.91
N ARG A 17 0.58 5.51 -24.71
CA ARG A 17 -0.41 4.59 -25.31
C ARG A 17 0.23 3.51 -26.19
N TYR A 18 1.27 3.85 -26.97
CA TYR A 18 1.93 2.88 -27.86
C TYR A 18 2.83 1.87 -27.15
N ALA A 19 3.43 2.27 -26.03
CA ALA A 19 4.27 1.39 -25.23
C ALA A 19 3.48 0.70 -24.12
N CYS A 20 2.31 1.21 -23.77
CA CYS A 20 1.51 0.82 -22.60
C CYS A 20 2.34 0.86 -21.31
N GLN A 21 3.17 1.91 -21.14
CA GLN A 21 4.06 2.12 -20.00
C GLN A 21 3.91 3.54 -19.48
N PHE A 22 4.32 3.79 -18.24
CA PHE A 22 4.37 5.16 -17.73
C PHE A 22 5.48 5.95 -18.44
N LYS A 23 5.26 7.23 -18.69
CA LYS A 23 6.28 8.13 -19.25
C LYS A 23 7.43 8.34 -18.27
N SER A 24 7.14 8.51 -16.97
CA SER A 24 8.15 8.60 -15.94
C SER A 24 8.75 7.23 -15.65
N LEU A 25 10.06 7.10 -15.80
CA LEU A 25 10.80 5.87 -15.49
C LEU A 25 10.69 5.51 -13.99
N GLN A 26 10.63 6.50 -13.11
CA GLN A 26 10.50 6.29 -11.67
C GLN A 26 9.14 5.67 -11.33
N VAL A 27 8.06 6.16 -11.94
CA VAL A 27 6.70 5.62 -11.77
C VAL A 27 6.62 4.20 -12.32
N GLU A 28 7.21 3.94 -13.50
CA GLU A 28 7.24 2.59 -14.09
C GLU A 28 8.00 1.60 -13.21
N GLN A 29 9.14 2.00 -12.63
CA GLN A 29 9.89 1.15 -11.70
C GLN A 29 9.12 0.88 -10.42
N ALA A 30 8.45 1.89 -9.85
CA ALA A 30 7.61 1.73 -8.67
C ALA A 30 6.42 0.79 -8.95
N PHE A 31 5.78 0.91 -10.11
CA PHE A 31 4.73 0.01 -10.55
C PHE A 31 5.23 -1.43 -10.64
N LEU A 32 6.33 -1.68 -11.35
CA LEU A 32 6.92 -3.02 -11.51
C LEU A 32 7.31 -3.63 -10.16
N GLN A 33 7.87 -2.83 -9.26
CA GLN A 33 8.21 -3.29 -7.91
C GLN A 33 6.97 -3.65 -7.09
N SER A 34 5.90 -2.86 -7.19
CA SER A 34 4.65 -3.11 -6.48
C SER A 34 3.95 -4.40 -6.91
N LYS A 35 4.11 -4.78 -8.19
CA LYS A 35 3.49 -5.97 -8.79
C LYS A 35 4.38 -7.21 -8.74
N PHE A 36 5.67 -7.05 -8.49
CA PHE A 36 6.66 -8.12 -8.58
C PHE A 36 6.28 -9.40 -7.80
N ALA A 37 5.83 -9.27 -6.55
CA ALA A 37 5.47 -10.44 -5.74
C ALA A 37 4.26 -11.20 -6.32
N GLN A 38 3.28 -10.48 -6.85
CA GLN A 38 2.10 -11.05 -7.51
C GLN A 38 2.48 -11.70 -8.82
N ASP A 39 3.23 -11.00 -9.67
CA ASP A 39 3.66 -11.47 -10.98
C ASP A 39 4.52 -12.73 -10.86
N LYS A 40 5.42 -12.79 -9.89
CA LYS A 40 6.22 -13.97 -9.59
C LYS A 40 5.37 -15.18 -9.23
N LYS A 41 4.35 -15.00 -8.38
CA LYS A 41 3.39 -16.08 -8.02
C LYS A 41 2.59 -16.56 -9.23
N ILE A 42 2.15 -15.64 -10.08
CA ILE A 42 1.45 -15.97 -11.32
C ILE A 42 2.35 -16.78 -12.25
N ALA A 43 3.62 -16.37 -12.44
CA ALA A 43 4.58 -17.12 -13.25
C ALA A 43 4.80 -18.54 -12.70
N GLN A 44 4.97 -18.69 -11.39
CA GLN A 44 5.10 -20.01 -10.75
C GLN A 44 3.84 -20.87 -10.96
N PHE A 45 2.67 -20.29 -10.76
CA PHE A 45 1.41 -21.00 -10.97
C PHE A 45 1.26 -21.47 -12.43
N LEU A 46 1.52 -20.57 -13.40
CA LEU A 46 1.42 -20.91 -14.84
C LEU A 46 2.40 -22.00 -15.24
N THR A 47 3.64 -21.96 -14.77
CA THR A 47 4.62 -23.01 -15.06
C THR A 47 4.21 -24.36 -14.48
N CYS A 48 3.67 -24.40 -13.26
CA CYS A 48 3.09 -25.63 -12.68
C CYS A 48 1.86 -26.10 -13.48
N LEU A 49 0.98 -25.20 -13.89
CA LEU A 49 -0.21 -25.54 -14.68
C LEU A 49 0.18 -26.15 -16.02
N ILE A 50 1.17 -25.58 -16.72
CA ILE A 50 1.71 -26.12 -17.98
C ILE A 50 2.26 -27.54 -17.76
N ALA A 51 2.97 -27.80 -16.66
CA ALA A 51 3.47 -29.15 -16.34
C ALA A 51 2.29 -30.14 -16.17
N VAL A 52 1.25 -29.77 -15.44
CA VAL A 52 0.07 -30.62 -15.23
C VAL A 52 -0.67 -30.88 -16.54
N VAL A 53 -0.91 -29.84 -17.34
CA VAL A 53 -1.56 -29.97 -18.66
C VAL A 53 -0.73 -30.87 -19.57
N THR A 54 0.58 -30.68 -19.63
CA THR A 54 1.49 -31.53 -20.44
C THR A 54 1.41 -33.00 -19.99
N PHE A 55 1.37 -33.23 -18.68
CA PHE A 55 1.21 -34.59 -18.12
C PHE A 55 -0.13 -35.24 -18.55
N LEU A 56 -1.22 -34.50 -18.41
CA LEU A 56 -2.57 -34.97 -18.81
C LEU A 56 -2.64 -35.27 -20.33
N VAL A 57 -2.11 -34.37 -21.15
CA VAL A 57 -2.05 -34.59 -22.62
C VAL A 57 -1.23 -35.82 -22.95
N THR A 58 -0.13 -36.10 -22.24
CA THR A 58 0.66 -37.35 -22.43
C THR A 58 -0.19 -38.62 -22.21
N PHE A 59 -1.07 -38.57 -21.22
CA PHE A 59 -1.96 -39.70 -20.95
C PHE A 59 -3.01 -39.89 -22.07
N PHE A 60 -3.60 -38.81 -22.55
CA PHE A 60 -4.60 -38.85 -23.64
C PHE A 60 -3.99 -39.22 -24.97
N ASP A 61 -2.73 -38.85 -25.25
CA ASP A 61 -2.08 -39.23 -26.52
C ASP A 61 -2.03 -40.72 -26.73
N LYS A 62 -1.74 -41.52 -25.70
CA LYS A 62 -1.76 -42.98 -25.80
C LYS A 62 -3.14 -43.55 -26.12
N MET A 63 -4.20 -42.81 -25.81
CA MET A 63 -5.59 -43.24 -26.09
C MET A 63 -6.07 -42.79 -27.47
N ILE A 64 -5.59 -41.64 -27.96
CA ILE A 64 -6.12 -40.96 -29.17
C ILE A 64 -5.20 -41.19 -30.36
N ILE A 65 -3.90 -41.32 -30.16
CA ILE A 65 -2.90 -41.36 -31.22
C ILE A 65 -2.32 -42.79 -31.27
N GLN A 66 -2.99 -43.69 -32.00
CA GLN A 66 -2.46 -45.02 -32.28
C GLN A 66 -1.26 -45.01 -33.24
N ALA A 67 -1.00 -43.90 -33.90
CA ALA A 67 -0.05 -43.78 -34.98
C ALA A 67 0.82 -42.51 -34.82
N SER A 68 1.78 -42.48 -33.90
CA SER A 68 2.88 -41.52 -33.99
C SER A 68 4.08 -42.19 -34.68
N PHE A 69 4.69 -41.47 -35.58
CA PHE A 69 5.91 -41.96 -36.28
C PHE A 69 7.10 -42.14 -35.29
N TRP A 70 7.03 -41.47 -34.12
CA TRP A 70 8.08 -41.45 -33.11
C TRP A 70 7.50 -41.39 -31.66
N PRO A 71 6.79 -42.45 -31.17
CA PRO A 71 6.11 -42.39 -29.88
C PRO A 71 7.05 -42.14 -28.71
N ASP A 72 8.26 -42.75 -28.74
CA ASP A 72 9.22 -42.61 -27.66
C ASP A 72 9.84 -41.21 -27.61
N ILE A 73 10.08 -40.58 -28.75
CA ILE A 73 10.65 -39.23 -28.85
C ILE A 73 9.64 -38.19 -28.37
N ALA A 74 8.34 -38.33 -28.70
CA ALA A 74 7.29 -37.48 -28.17
C ALA A 74 7.18 -37.58 -26.65
N LEU A 75 7.27 -38.77 -26.10
CA LEU A 75 7.26 -38.99 -24.64
C LEU A 75 8.47 -38.34 -23.94
N ILE A 76 9.68 -38.47 -24.53
CA ILE A 76 10.88 -37.82 -24.02
C ILE A 76 10.69 -36.28 -24.04
N GLY A 77 10.22 -35.71 -25.14
CA GLY A 77 9.97 -34.27 -25.25
C GLY A 77 9.01 -33.75 -24.18
N ARG A 78 7.95 -34.49 -23.86
CA ARG A 78 7.01 -34.13 -22.78
C ARG A 78 7.64 -34.26 -21.39
N ALA A 79 8.42 -35.31 -21.14
CA ALA A 79 9.14 -35.45 -19.88
C ALA A 79 10.12 -34.29 -19.66
N VAL A 80 10.83 -33.86 -20.74
CA VAL A 80 11.68 -32.66 -20.70
C VAL A 80 10.87 -31.40 -20.39
N THR A 81 9.71 -31.22 -21.05
CA THR A 81 8.83 -30.07 -20.78
C THR A 81 8.40 -30.01 -19.33
N ILE A 82 7.91 -31.12 -18.77
CA ILE A 82 7.49 -31.21 -17.37
C ILE A 82 8.66 -30.87 -16.45
N SER A 83 9.83 -31.46 -16.70
CA SER A 83 11.03 -31.22 -15.89
C SER A 83 11.46 -29.74 -15.92
N VAL A 84 11.48 -29.10 -17.10
CA VAL A 84 11.81 -27.69 -17.24
C VAL A 84 10.78 -26.78 -16.57
N CYS A 85 9.49 -27.11 -16.66
CA CYS A 85 8.44 -26.38 -15.97
C CYS A 85 8.63 -26.43 -14.44
N LEU A 86 8.87 -27.61 -13.86
CA LEU A 86 9.08 -27.79 -12.43
C LEU A 86 10.35 -27.08 -11.95
N LEU A 87 11.47 -27.20 -12.70
CA LEU A 87 12.72 -26.51 -12.41
C LEU A 87 12.55 -24.99 -12.49
N SER A 88 11.80 -24.50 -13.48
CA SER A 88 11.51 -23.07 -13.65
C SER A 88 10.64 -22.56 -12.48
N ALA A 89 9.60 -23.29 -12.09
CA ALA A 89 8.75 -22.93 -10.94
C ALA A 89 9.57 -22.85 -9.64
N PHE A 90 10.47 -23.79 -9.42
CA PHE A 90 11.40 -23.77 -8.29
C PHE A 90 12.39 -22.61 -8.38
N GLY A 91 13.04 -22.42 -9.53
CA GLY A 91 14.02 -21.34 -9.77
C GLY A 91 13.44 -19.95 -9.62
N LEU A 92 12.18 -19.74 -10.02
CA LEU A 92 11.44 -18.49 -9.81
C LEU A 92 11.37 -18.12 -8.31
N GLY A 93 11.41 -19.10 -7.39
CA GLY A 93 11.48 -18.87 -5.94
C GLY A 93 12.64 -17.99 -5.51
N PHE A 94 13.80 -18.12 -6.13
CA PHE A 94 15.05 -17.42 -5.79
C PHE A 94 15.17 -16.01 -6.41
N ILE A 95 14.27 -15.63 -7.32
CA ILE A 95 14.28 -14.31 -7.96
C ILE A 95 13.83 -13.24 -6.95
N LYS A 96 14.62 -12.18 -6.83
CA LYS A 96 14.42 -11.10 -5.86
C LYS A 96 14.00 -9.76 -6.48
N THR A 97 14.19 -9.57 -7.78
CA THR A 97 13.94 -8.29 -8.46
C THR A 97 13.17 -8.46 -9.76
N PRO A 98 12.36 -7.47 -10.18
CA PRO A 98 11.66 -7.50 -11.48
C PRO A 98 12.61 -7.65 -12.68
N GLY A 99 13.82 -7.07 -12.60
CA GLY A 99 14.81 -7.16 -13.67
C GLY A 99 15.33 -8.57 -13.93
N GLN A 100 15.40 -9.41 -12.88
CA GLN A 100 15.80 -10.82 -13.00
C GLN A 100 14.65 -11.70 -13.54
N LEU A 101 13.40 -11.31 -13.31
CA LEU A 101 12.23 -12.09 -13.70
C LEU A 101 12.05 -12.13 -15.23
N LYS A 102 12.19 -10.99 -15.90
CA LYS A 102 11.95 -10.85 -17.34
C LYS A 102 12.79 -11.82 -18.19
N PRO A 103 14.14 -11.89 -18.08
CA PRO A 103 14.94 -12.80 -18.91
C PRO A 103 14.60 -14.27 -18.65
N VAL A 104 14.29 -14.65 -17.42
CA VAL A 104 13.89 -16.04 -17.11
C VAL A 104 12.60 -16.40 -17.82
N ILE A 105 11.61 -15.51 -17.83
CA ILE A 105 10.35 -15.73 -18.54
C ILE A 105 10.58 -15.81 -20.05
N VAL A 106 11.40 -14.93 -20.63
CA VAL A 106 11.71 -14.97 -22.07
C VAL A 106 12.34 -16.30 -22.45
N VAL A 107 13.35 -16.76 -21.72
CA VAL A 107 14.03 -18.05 -21.98
C VAL A 107 13.03 -19.19 -21.86
N PHE A 108 12.20 -19.18 -20.83
CA PHE A 108 11.16 -20.21 -20.65
C PHE A 108 10.13 -20.21 -21.79
N MET A 109 9.69 -19.05 -22.26
CA MET A 109 8.74 -18.93 -23.38
C MET A 109 9.36 -19.42 -24.69
N VAL A 110 10.60 -19.05 -24.98
CA VAL A 110 11.32 -19.53 -26.17
C VAL A 110 11.46 -21.05 -26.10
N PHE A 111 11.82 -21.60 -24.95
CA PHE A 111 11.88 -23.06 -24.76
C PHE A 111 10.52 -23.73 -25.06
N LEU A 112 9.41 -23.19 -24.52
CA LEU A 112 8.06 -23.73 -24.78
C LEU A 112 7.72 -23.68 -26.28
N PHE A 113 8.01 -22.58 -26.95
CA PHE A 113 7.78 -22.44 -28.40
C PHE A 113 8.50 -23.48 -29.22
N LEU A 114 9.79 -23.67 -28.96
CA LEU A 114 10.60 -24.67 -29.66
C LEU A 114 10.10 -26.09 -29.36
N ASN A 115 9.73 -26.36 -28.10
CA ASN A 115 9.23 -27.67 -27.71
C ASN A 115 7.89 -28.02 -28.36
N ILE A 116 6.98 -27.06 -28.45
CA ILE A 116 5.69 -27.27 -29.13
C ILE A 116 5.92 -27.58 -30.61
N GLN A 117 6.75 -26.81 -31.30
CA GLN A 117 7.05 -27.06 -32.71
C GLN A 117 7.79 -28.39 -32.91
N PHE A 118 8.64 -28.79 -31.97
CA PHE A 118 9.24 -30.12 -31.96
C PHE A 118 8.17 -31.22 -31.87
N MET A 119 7.17 -31.04 -31.01
CA MET A 119 6.03 -31.96 -30.92
C MET A 119 5.23 -32.02 -32.23
N VAL A 120 5.01 -30.88 -32.90
CA VAL A 120 4.34 -30.83 -34.20
C VAL A 120 5.03 -31.76 -35.24
N VAL A 121 6.34 -31.75 -35.25
CA VAL A 121 7.15 -32.59 -36.19
C VAL A 121 7.04 -34.08 -35.84
N THR A 122 6.89 -34.45 -34.60
CA THR A 122 6.84 -35.85 -34.14
C THR A 122 5.51 -36.55 -34.42
N TYR A 123 4.42 -35.81 -34.69
CA TYR A 123 3.12 -36.40 -35.10
C TYR A 123 3.05 -36.75 -36.58
N GLU A 124 2.12 -37.64 -36.92
CA GLU A 124 1.86 -38.00 -38.33
C GLU A 124 1.63 -36.75 -39.19
N ARG A 125 2.00 -36.86 -40.46
CA ARG A 125 1.91 -35.76 -41.42
C ARG A 125 0.49 -35.23 -41.63
N ASN A 126 -0.55 -36.11 -41.54
CA ASN A 126 -1.93 -35.76 -41.72
C ASN A 126 -2.64 -35.30 -40.44
N TYR A 127 -1.94 -35.37 -39.28
CA TYR A 127 -2.52 -34.97 -38.01
C TYR A 127 -2.47 -33.45 -37.83
N ILE A 128 -3.63 -32.81 -37.82
CA ILE A 128 -3.73 -31.35 -37.80
C ILE A 128 -4.30 -30.79 -36.48
N LEU A 129 -4.79 -31.65 -35.58
CA LEU A 129 -5.46 -31.19 -34.33
C LEU A 129 -4.59 -30.34 -33.44
N HIS A 130 -3.26 -30.55 -33.46
CA HIS A 130 -2.32 -29.74 -32.67
C HIS A 130 -2.27 -28.24 -33.07
N MET A 131 -2.72 -27.90 -34.30
CA MET A 131 -2.79 -26.49 -34.77
C MET A 131 -3.75 -25.64 -33.90
N PHE A 132 -4.78 -26.25 -33.33
CA PHE A 132 -5.67 -25.57 -32.37
C PHE A 132 -4.94 -25.24 -31.07
N PHE A 133 -4.04 -26.12 -30.61
CA PHE A 133 -3.24 -25.87 -29.43
C PHE A 133 -2.21 -24.75 -29.66
N ASP A 134 -1.64 -24.64 -30.85
CA ASP A 134 -0.72 -23.54 -31.21
C ASP A 134 -1.40 -22.18 -31.05
N VAL A 135 -2.62 -22.02 -31.55
CA VAL A 135 -3.38 -20.78 -31.46
C VAL A 135 -3.75 -20.46 -30.02
N ILE A 136 -4.21 -21.47 -29.23
CA ILE A 136 -4.54 -21.28 -27.83
C ILE A 136 -3.30 -20.84 -27.02
N ILE A 137 -2.15 -21.47 -27.27
CA ILE A 137 -0.91 -21.15 -26.59
C ILE A 137 -0.44 -19.73 -26.96
N LEU A 138 -0.56 -19.36 -28.24
CA LEU A 138 -0.24 -18.02 -28.69
C LEU A 138 -1.08 -16.95 -28.01
N ILE A 139 -2.39 -17.16 -27.89
CA ILE A 139 -3.29 -16.25 -27.16
C ILE A 139 -2.90 -16.21 -25.68
N THR A 140 -2.70 -17.38 -25.05
CA THR A 140 -2.30 -17.48 -23.64
C THR A 140 -1.00 -16.76 -23.36
N PHE A 141 -0.06 -16.77 -24.32
CA PHE A 141 1.19 -16.03 -24.21
C PHE A 141 0.99 -14.51 -24.06
N TYR A 142 0.05 -13.94 -24.82
CA TYR A 142 -0.28 -12.51 -24.70
C TYR A 142 -0.90 -12.13 -23.37
N PHE A 143 -1.55 -13.06 -22.65
CA PHE A 143 -2.00 -12.85 -21.28
C PHE A 143 -0.86 -12.76 -20.26
N SER A 144 0.35 -13.14 -20.66
CA SER A 144 1.53 -12.96 -19.81
C SER A 144 1.92 -11.49 -19.71
N THR A 145 1.30 -10.78 -18.76
CA THR A 145 1.58 -9.35 -18.49
C THR A 145 2.99 -9.10 -17.92
N LEU A 146 3.81 -10.15 -17.86
CA LEU A 146 5.18 -10.12 -17.31
C LEU A 146 6.19 -9.51 -18.29
N LEU A 147 5.87 -9.54 -19.59
CA LEU A 147 6.68 -8.95 -20.65
C LEU A 147 6.11 -7.59 -21.08
N SER A 148 6.93 -6.75 -21.68
CA SER A 148 6.43 -5.52 -22.32
C SER A 148 5.63 -5.88 -23.58
N LEU A 149 4.63 -5.06 -23.93
CA LEU A 149 3.79 -5.27 -25.11
C LEU A 149 4.62 -5.47 -26.39
N LYS A 150 5.68 -4.64 -26.58
CA LYS A 150 6.58 -4.73 -27.74
C LYS A 150 7.28 -6.09 -27.83
N LEU A 151 7.75 -6.60 -26.69
CA LEU A 151 8.44 -7.89 -26.64
C LEU A 151 7.46 -9.05 -26.84
N SER A 152 6.27 -8.98 -26.26
CA SER A 152 5.22 -9.98 -26.49
C SER A 152 4.80 -10.05 -27.94
N LEU A 153 4.63 -8.90 -28.60
CA LEU A 153 4.32 -8.84 -30.03
C LEU A 153 5.45 -9.46 -30.89
N PHE A 154 6.70 -9.07 -30.62
CA PHE A 154 7.85 -9.63 -31.34
C PHE A 154 7.92 -11.15 -31.22
N LEU A 155 7.82 -11.69 -30.01
CA LEU A 155 7.86 -13.14 -29.77
C LEU A 155 6.65 -13.88 -30.36
N GLY A 156 5.45 -13.30 -30.27
CA GLY A 156 4.25 -13.90 -30.84
C GLY A 156 4.28 -14.00 -32.36
N VAL A 157 4.73 -12.92 -33.03
CA VAL A 157 4.90 -12.92 -34.50
C VAL A 157 6.01 -13.88 -34.92
N ALA A 158 7.16 -13.86 -34.24
CA ALA A 158 8.28 -14.76 -34.50
C ALA A 158 7.86 -16.24 -34.37
N TYR A 159 7.09 -16.56 -33.29
CA TYR A 159 6.52 -17.88 -33.11
C TYR A 159 5.60 -18.27 -34.26
N SER A 160 4.67 -17.39 -34.67
CA SER A 160 3.72 -17.66 -35.74
C SER A 160 4.41 -17.92 -37.08
N VAL A 161 5.41 -17.12 -37.42
CA VAL A 161 6.20 -17.33 -38.64
C VAL A 161 6.90 -18.67 -38.59
N PHE A 162 7.53 -19.01 -37.46
CA PHE A 162 8.23 -20.28 -37.30
C PHE A 162 7.25 -21.46 -37.37
N ALA A 163 6.08 -21.38 -36.70
CA ALA A 163 5.03 -22.41 -36.73
C ALA A 163 4.52 -22.67 -38.17
N VAL A 164 4.24 -21.60 -38.92
CA VAL A 164 3.81 -21.71 -40.33
C VAL A 164 4.86 -22.38 -41.19
N ILE A 165 6.16 -22.06 -41.01
CA ILE A 165 7.27 -22.70 -41.75
C ILE A 165 7.34 -24.19 -41.39
N VAL A 166 7.27 -24.55 -40.12
CA VAL A 166 7.31 -25.96 -39.68
C VAL A 166 6.14 -26.74 -40.27
N ILE A 167 4.91 -26.19 -40.16
CA ILE A 167 3.69 -26.85 -40.71
C ILE A 167 3.84 -27.06 -42.25
N TYR A 168 4.27 -26.04 -42.95
CA TYR A 168 4.51 -26.14 -44.42
C TYR A 168 5.51 -27.22 -44.77
N SER A 169 6.60 -27.33 -44.00
CA SER A 169 7.70 -28.25 -44.30
C SER A 169 7.47 -29.71 -43.95
N TYR A 170 6.64 -29.95 -42.88
CA TYR A 170 6.54 -31.29 -42.29
C TYR A 170 5.13 -31.89 -42.35
N LYS A 171 4.10 -31.12 -42.76
CA LYS A 171 2.69 -31.60 -42.79
C LYS A 171 2.17 -31.68 -44.20
N ASP A 172 1.47 -32.80 -44.52
CA ASP A 172 0.76 -32.96 -45.76
C ASP A 172 -0.68 -32.41 -45.62
N ILE A 173 -0.79 -31.08 -45.81
CA ILE A 173 -2.08 -30.40 -45.70
C ILE A 173 -2.47 -29.76 -47.03
N SER A 174 -3.76 -29.65 -47.29
CA SER A 174 -4.27 -28.97 -48.48
C SER A 174 -3.90 -27.47 -48.41
N ILE A 175 -3.79 -26.87 -49.61
CA ILE A 175 -3.53 -25.44 -49.71
C ILE A 175 -4.58 -24.59 -48.97
N HIS A 176 -5.84 -25.04 -48.96
CA HIS A 176 -6.94 -24.37 -48.21
C HIS A 176 -6.71 -24.44 -46.71
N SER A 177 -6.33 -25.61 -46.18
CA SER A 177 -5.99 -25.78 -44.75
C SER A 177 -4.79 -24.92 -44.35
N PHE A 178 -3.80 -24.80 -45.24
CA PHE A 178 -2.64 -23.93 -44.99
C PHE A 178 -3.03 -22.45 -44.85
N TYR A 179 -3.90 -21.93 -45.71
CA TYR A 179 -4.41 -20.55 -45.58
C TYR A 179 -5.21 -20.37 -44.29
N VAL A 180 -5.98 -21.36 -43.85
CA VAL A 180 -6.70 -21.30 -42.57
C VAL A 180 -5.72 -21.20 -41.41
N VAL A 181 -4.59 -21.91 -41.42
CA VAL A 181 -3.54 -21.82 -40.39
C VAL A 181 -2.95 -20.41 -40.32
N ILE A 182 -2.58 -19.85 -41.48
CA ILE A 182 -2.06 -18.48 -41.55
C ILE A 182 -3.07 -17.49 -40.96
N LEU A 183 -4.32 -17.56 -41.38
CA LEU A 183 -5.39 -16.68 -40.92
C LEU A 183 -5.62 -16.82 -39.42
N ALA A 184 -5.59 -18.03 -38.88
CA ALA A 184 -5.76 -18.30 -37.45
C ALA A 184 -4.61 -17.67 -36.62
N HIS A 185 -3.35 -17.76 -37.08
CA HIS A 185 -2.21 -17.14 -36.42
C HIS A 185 -2.26 -15.60 -36.49
N LEU A 186 -2.68 -15.04 -37.62
CA LEU A 186 -2.88 -13.58 -37.76
C LEU A 186 -4.00 -13.09 -36.79
N ALA A 187 -5.13 -13.78 -36.77
CA ALA A 187 -6.23 -13.44 -35.88
C ALA A 187 -5.83 -13.57 -34.40
N ALA A 188 -5.09 -14.62 -34.03
CA ALA A 188 -4.60 -14.84 -32.69
C ALA A 188 -3.60 -13.75 -32.23
N ASN A 189 -2.68 -13.33 -33.11
CA ASN A 189 -1.77 -12.23 -32.82
C ASN A 189 -2.50 -10.89 -32.64
N LEU A 190 -3.48 -10.61 -33.52
CA LEU A 190 -4.27 -9.37 -33.43
C LEU A 190 -5.10 -9.34 -32.14
N ALA A 191 -5.84 -10.41 -31.87
CA ALA A 191 -6.65 -10.52 -30.65
C ALA A 191 -5.76 -10.46 -29.40
N GLY A 192 -4.70 -11.22 -29.37
CA GLY A 192 -3.74 -11.25 -28.27
C GLY A 192 -3.10 -9.89 -27.99
N MET A 193 -2.70 -9.17 -29.04
CA MET A 193 -2.15 -7.81 -28.92
C MET A 193 -3.16 -6.83 -28.32
N ILE A 194 -4.41 -6.84 -28.80
CA ILE A 194 -5.47 -5.95 -28.28
C ILE A 194 -5.72 -6.25 -26.81
N MET A 195 -5.82 -7.52 -26.43
CA MET A 195 -6.05 -7.94 -25.06
C MET A 195 -4.86 -7.58 -24.16
N ALA A 196 -3.62 -7.82 -24.61
CA ALA A 196 -2.43 -7.46 -23.87
C ALA A 196 -2.32 -5.95 -23.66
N ALA A 197 -2.58 -5.15 -24.70
CA ALA A 197 -2.58 -3.69 -24.60
C ALA A 197 -3.61 -3.20 -23.59
N HIS A 198 -4.81 -3.74 -23.64
CA HIS A 198 -5.88 -3.39 -22.68
C HIS A 198 -5.48 -3.74 -21.24
N GLU A 199 -4.97 -4.94 -21.02
CA GLU A 199 -4.54 -5.41 -19.70
C GLU A 199 -3.37 -4.56 -19.14
N HIS A 200 -2.38 -4.23 -19.98
CA HIS A 200 -1.26 -3.38 -19.59
C HIS A 200 -1.72 -1.98 -19.16
N ILE A 201 -2.66 -1.38 -19.90
CA ILE A 201 -3.22 -0.06 -19.57
C ILE A 201 -4.04 -0.17 -18.28
N LEU A 202 -4.96 -1.13 -18.18
CA LEU A 202 -5.83 -1.32 -17.03
C LEU A 202 -5.04 -1.49 -15.72
N ARG A 203 -4.00 -2.31 -15.73
CA ARG A 203 -3.14 -2.53 -14.55
C ARG A 203 -2.45 -1.25 -14.08
N ARG A 204 -2.05 -0.36 -14.99
CA ARG A 204 -1.43 0.94 -14.66
C ARG A 204 -2.46 1.94 -14.16
N GLU A 205 -3.63 2.01 -14.79
CA GLU A 205 -4.73 2.84 -14.30
C GLU A 205 -5.14 2.45 -12.87
N LEU A 206 -5.25 1.15 -12.58
CA LEU A 206 -5.55 0.66 -11.24
C LEU A 206 -4.44 1.03 -10.24
N PHE A 207 -3.18 0.98 -10.66
CA PHE A 207 -2.07 1.43 -9.81
C PHE A 207 -2.18 2.92 -9.47
N VAL A 208 -2.48 3.78 -10.46
CA VAL A 208 -2.69 5.23 -10.23
C VAL A 208 -3.85 5.45 -9.25
N ARG A 209 -5.01 4.84 -9.50
CA ARG A 209 -6.19 4.97 -8.64
C ARG A 209 -5.92 4.51 -7.21
N ASN A 210 -5.26 3.36 -7.04
CA ASN A 210 -4.92 2.84 -5.71
C ASN A 210 -3.94 3.77 -4.97
N THR A 211 -2.99 4.39 -5.68
CA THR A 211 -2.06 5.37 -5.09
C THR A 211 -2.80 6.63 -4.64
N GLN A 212 -3.72 7.15 -5.47
CA GLN A 212 -4.57 8.29 -5.11
C GLN A 212 -5.48 8.00 -3.92
N LEU A 213 -6.14 6.84 -3.91
CA LEU A 213 -6.99 6.42 -2.79
C LEU A 213 -6.20 6.29 -1.48
N ALA A 214 -4.98 5.74 -1.53
CA ALA A 214 -4.12 5.64 -0.36
C ALA A 214 -3.71 7.01 0.19
N GLN A 215 -3.45 7.97 -0.69
CA GLN A 215 -3.17 9.36 -0.32
C GLN A 215 -4.37 10.02 0.35
N LEU A 216 -5.54 9.98 -0.29
CA LEU A 216 -6.77 10.56 0.26
C LEU A 216 -7.13 9.95 1.62
N ALA A 217 -7.00 8.63 1.76
CA ALA A 217 -7.23 7.95 3.04
C ALA A 217 -6.25 8.42 4.12
N HIS A 218 -4.99 8.67 3.76
CA HIS A 218 -3.99 9.19 4.68
C HIS A 218 -4.33 10.63 5.12
N GLU A 219 -4.70 11.49 4.18
CA GLU A 219 -5.10 12.88 4.44
C GLU A 219 -6.35 12.93 5.34
N MET A 220 -7.39 12.15 5.00
CA MET A 220 -8.59 12.03 5.83
C MET A 220 -8.27 11.54 7.25
N LYS A 221 -7.38 10.55 7.39
CA LYS A 221 -6.95 10.06 8.70
C LYS A 221 -6.23 11.16 9.50
N THR A 222 -5.36 11.92 8.84
CA THR A 222 -4.63 13.02 9.49
C THR A 222 -5.57 14.14 9.91
N GLN A 223 -6.53 14.50 9.07
CA GLN A 223 -7.56 15.50 9.40
C GLN A 223 -8.48 15.02 10.53
N ALA A 224 -8.88 13.74 10.52
CA ALA A 224 -9.72 13.16 11.58
C ALA A 224 -9.06 13.12 12.97
N LEU A 225 -7.75 13.32 13.06
CA LEU A 225 -6.98 13.36 14.31
C LEU A 225 -6.76 14.79 14.83
N LYS A 226 -7.18 15.82 14.10
CA LYS A 226 -7.08 17.22 14.52
C LYS A 226 -8.45 17.75 14.96
N ASP A 227 -8.43 18.69 15.85
CA ASP A 227 -9.60 19.52 16.19
C ASP A 227 -9.76 20.62 15.13
N SER A 228 -10.96 20.80 14.61
CA SER A 228 -11.22 21.73 13.51
C SER A 228 -11.02 23.19 13.90
N LEU A 229 -11.29 23.57 15.15
CA LEU A 229 -11.20 24.94 15.63
C LEU A 229 -9.76 25.33 15.99
N THR A 230 -9.12 24.50 16.80
CA THR A 230 -7.80 24.81 17.39
C THR A 230 -6.62 24.26 16.63
N GLN A 231 -6.87 23.34 15.66
CA GLN A 231 -5.87 22.58 14.92
C GLN A 231 -4.95 21.71 15.79
N LEU A 232 -5.15 21.67 17.09
CA LEU A 232 -4.47 20.73 17.98
C LEU A 232 -4.88 19.29 17.66
N PRO A 233 -4.04 18.30 17.98
CA PRO A 233 -4.49 16.92 18.04
C PRO A 233 -5.70 16.77 18.96
N ASN A 234 -6.69 16.02 18.48
CA ASN A 234 -7.93 15.81 19.24
C ASN A 234 -7.84 14.60 20.18
N ARG A 235 -8.94 14.31 20.91
CA ARG A 235 -9.03 13.16 21.80
C ARG A 235 -8.67 11.83 21.14
N ARG A 236 -9.05 11.63 19.85
CA ARG A 236 -8.69 10.40 19.11
C ARG A 236 -7.18 10.30 18.87
N ALA A 237 -6.52 11.43 18.64
CA ALA A 237 -5.07 11.46 18.50
C ALA A 237 -4.38 11.07 19.83
N PHE A 238 -4.87 11.57 20.97
CA PHE A 238 -4.40 11.15 22.29
C PHE A 238 -4.60 9.64 22.50
N ASP A 239 -5.80 9.11 22.15
CA ASP A 239 -6.09 7.69 22.28
C ASP A 239 -5.12 6.82 21.47
N ASN A 240 -4.73 7.27 20.29
CA ASN A 240 -3.76 6.58 19.43
C ASN A 240 -2.31 6.69 19.94
N ALA A 241 -1.95 7.79 20.59
CA ALA A 241 -0.61 8.00 21.14
C ALA A 241 -0.41 7.31 22.51
N TYR A 242 -1.49 7.01 23.24
CA TYR A 242 -1.46 6.46 24.59
C TYR A 242 -0.60 5.18 24.75
N PRO A 243 -0.63 4.19 23.84
CA PRO A 243 0.24 3.01 23.93
C PRO A 243 1.75 3.33 23.88
N GLU A 244 2.13 4.42 23.21
CA GLU A 244 3.53 4.86 23.19
C GLU A 244 3.95 5.44 24.54
N TYR A 245 3.10 6.24 25.16
CA TYR A 245 3.35 6.75 26.51
C TYR A 245 3.44 5.61 27.53
N GLN A 246 2.61 4.56 27.40
CA GLN A 246 2.75 3.37 28.23
C GLN A 246 4.10 2.69 28.07
N ARG A 247 4.57 2.55 26.83
CA ARG A 247 5.92 1.98 26.57
C ARG A 247 7.02 2.82 27.20
N LEU A 248 6.93 4.15 27.08
CA LEU A 248 7.89 5.05 27.75
C LEU A 248 7.85 4.89 29.26
N THR A 249 6.70 4.72 29.86
CA THR A 249 6.56 4.48 31.31
C THR A 249 7.21 3.15 31.72
N GLN A 250 7.04 2.08 30.94
CA GLN A 250 7.62 0.76 31.23
C GLN A 250 9.15 0.73 31.09
N GLN A 251 9.71 1.51 30.16
CA GLN A 251 11.16 1.58 29.94
C GLN A 251 11.92 2.35 31.03
N GLN A 252 11.19 3.11 31.87
CA GLN A 252 11.76 3.97 32.91
C GLN A 252 11.69 3.28 34.27
N GLN A 253 12.73 2.55 34.62
CA GLN A 253 12.96 2.04 35.96
C GLN A 253 13.63 3.09 36.84
N GLY A 254 12.85 4.04 37.42
CA GLY A 254 13.36 5.02 38.35
C GLY A 254 12.41 6.23 38.53
N GLU A 255 12.33 6.76 39.75
CA GLU A 255 11.40 7.87 40.12
C GLU A 255 11.77 9.23 39.48
N ALA A 256 12.95 9.37 38.88
CA ALA A 256 13.48 10.67 38.47
C ALA A 256 12.83 11.25 37.21
N LYS A 257 12.33 10.41 36.28
CA LYS A 257 11.67 10.88 35.05
C LYS A 257 10.49 9.99 34.75
N GLN A 258 9.32 10.58 34.59
CA GLN A 258 8.03 9.89 34.44
C GLN A 258 7.28 10.49 33.24
N VAL A 259 6.15 9.95 32.90
CA VAL A 259 5.20 10.57 31.98
C VAL A 259 4.15 11.29 32.82
N CYS A 260 4.22 12.62 32.88
CA CYS A 260 3.21 13.43 33.55
C CYS A 260 2.05 13.70 32.59
N VAL A 261 0.82 13.54 33.11
CA VAL A 261 -0.42 13.82 32.38
C VAL A 261 -1.18 14.90 33.13
N ILE A 262 -1.51 15.98 32.42
CA ILE A 262 -2.20 17.13 32.99
C ILE A 262 -3.49 17.36 32.22
N LEU A 263 -4.61 17.43 32.94
CA LEU A 263 -5.84 17.99 32.41
C LEU A 263 -5.87 19.49 32.71
N ALA A 264 -6.19 20.29 31.70
CA ALA A 264 -6.37 21.73 31.80
C ALA A 264 -7.79 22.12 31.32
N ASP A 265 -8.38 23.09 31.96
CA ASP A 265 -9.70 23.58 31.62
C ASP A 265 -9.77 25.10 31.83
N ILE A 266 -10.38 25.81 30.89
CA ILE A 266 -10.53 27.28 30.95
C ILE A 266 -11.59 27.65 31.96
N ASP A 267 -11.20 28.39 32.98
CA ASP A 267 -12.10 28.78 34.06
C ASP A 267 -13.18 29.73 33.54
N TYR A 268 -14.44 29.43 33.91
CA TYR A 268 -15.60 30.23 33.56
C TYR A 268 -15.82 30.39 32.04
N PHE A 269 -15.36 29.48 31.21
CA PHE A 269 -15.50 29.57 29.74
C PHE A 269 -16.95 29.72 29.28
N LYS A 270 -17.89 29.01 29.92
CA LYS A 270 -19.31 29.18 29.65
C LYS A 270 -19.78 30.62 29.84
N ARG A 271 -19.26 31.34 30.86
CA ARG A 271 -19.61 32.74 31.09
C ARG A 271 -19.06 33.63 29.95
N VAL A 272 -17.92 33.33 29.40
CA VAL A 272 -17.37 34.03 28.23
C VAL A 272 -18.35 33.89 27.05
N ASN A 273 -18.79 32.66 26.76
CA ASN A 273 -19.76 32.39 25.70
C ASN A 273 -21.12 33.10 25.97
N ASP A 274 -21.64 33.00 27.19
CA ASP A 274 -22.94 33.56 27.54
C ASP A 274 -22.93 35.12 27.51
N THR A 275 -21.76 35.74 27.73
CA THR A 275 -21.61 37.21 27.78
C THR A 275 -21.21 37.80 26.42
N HIS A 276 -20.32 37.14 25.65
CA HIS A 276 -19.70 37.70 24.47
C HIS A 276 -20.01 36.93 23.19
N GLY A 277 -20.76 35.82 23.29
CA GLY A 277 -21.10 34.96 22.16
C GLY A 277 -20.07 33.89 21.87
N HIS A 278 -20.47 32.87 21.11
CA HIS A 278 -19.64 31.72 20.77
C HIS A 278 -18.44 32.08 19.89
N GLU A 279 -18.54 33.09 19.03
CA GLU A 279 -17.44 33.54 18.17
C GLU A 279 -16.23 34.05 19.01
N VAL A 280 -16.51 34.79 20.08
CA VAL A 280 -15.48 35.24 21.02
C VAL A 280 -14.89 34.05 21.79
N GLY A 281 -15.75 33.10 22.23
CA GLY A 281 -15.31 31.86 22.85
C GLY A 281 -14.39 31.03 21.96
N ASP A 282 -14.69 30.95 20.67
CA ASP A 282 -13.85 30.25 19.69
C ASP A 282 -12.46 30.87 19.55
N VAL A 283 -12.37 32.21 19.54
CA VAL A 283 -11.09 32.91 19.55
C VAL A 283 -10.33 32.67 20.83
N VAL A 284 -11.01 32.67 22.00
CA VAL A 284 -10.40 32.33 23.29
C VAL A 284 -9.80 30.92 23.28
N LEU A 285 -10.52 29.93 22.75
CA LEU A 285 -10.03 28.55 22.58
C LEU A 285 -8.80 28.47 21.68
N GLN A 286 -8.80 29.18 20.54
CA GLN A 286 -7.66 29.26 19.62
C GLN A 286 -6.45 29.89 20.29
N ARG A 287 -6.62 31.00 21.00
CA ARG A 287 -5.55 31.69 21.74
C ARG A 287 -4.97 30.85 22.85
N PHE A 288 -5.83 30.19 23.63
CA PHE A 288 -5.39 29.30 24.70
C PHE A 288 -4.63 28.10 24.15
N SER A 289 -5.09 27.52 23.04
CA SER A 289 -4.39 26.44 22.35
C SER A 289 -2.99 26.84 21.87
N ALA A 290 -2.87 28.02 21.25
CA ALA A 290 -1.59 28.57 20.82
C ALA A 290 -0.68 28.85 22.03
N PHE A 291 -1.24 29.41 23.11
CA PHE A 291 -0.50 29.64 24.36
C PHE A 291 0.06 28.35 24.95
N LEU A 292 -0.73 27.27 25.04
CA LEU A 292 -0.27 25.97 25.54
C LEU A 292 0.87 25.44 24.66
N THR A 293 0.70 25.46 23.32
CA THR A 293 1.71 24.97 22.38
C THR A 293 3.04 25.73 22.50
N HIS A 294 2.99 27.06 22.61
CA HIS A 294 4.21 27.89 22.73
C HIS A 294 4.87 27.80 24.10
N SER A 295 4.17 27.32 25.14
CA SER A 295 4.70 27.17 26.49
C SER A 295 5.35 25.81 26.73
N LEU A 296 5.24 24.89 25.76
CA LEU A 296 5.74 23.51 25.83
C LEU A 296 6.96 23.30 24.94
N ARG A 297 7.71 22.23 25.22
CA ARG A 297 8.85 21.79 24.40
C ARG A 297 8.34 20.99 23.20
N THR A 298 9.19 20.84 22.20
CA THR A 298 8.87 20.00 21.03
C THR A 298 8.61 18.52 21.37
N SER A 299 9.12 18.06 22.51
CA SER A 299 8.92 16.70 23.04
C SER A 299 7.62 16.52 23.80
N ASP A 300 6.94 17.61 24.13
CA ASP A 300 5.71 17.61 24.92
C ASP A 300 4.50 17.67 23.98
N ASP A 301 3.43 17.03 24.36
CA ASP A 301 2.23 16.95 23.55
C ASP A 301 1.06 17.67 24.21
N VAL A 302 0.22 18.31 23.40
CA VAL A 302 -1.03 18.91 23.81
C VAL A 302 -2.17 18.47 22.91
N TYR A 303 -3.31 18.14 23.52
CA TYR A 303 -4.51 17.63 22.88
C TYR A 303 -5.72 18.45 23.32
N ARG A 304 -6.63 18.77 22.40
CA ARG A 304 -7.97 19.23 22.80
C ARG A 304 -8.83 18.01 23.08
N PHE A 305 -9.24 17.85 24.35
CA PHE A 305 -9.96 16.66 24.79
C PHE A 305 -11.47 16.77 24.59
N GLY A 306 -12.03 17.98 24.71
CA GLY A 306 -13.43 18.30 24.42
C GLY A 306 -13.78 19.72 24.90
N GLY A 307 -14.74 20.39 24.29
CA GLY A 307 -15.17 21.72 24.73
C GLY A 307 -14.02 22.67 25.04
N GLU A 308 -13.87 22.98 26.34
CA GLU A 308 -12.83 23.82 26.94
C GLU A 308 -11.71 23.04 27.64
N GLU A 309 -11.70 21.70 27.47
CA GLU A 309 -10.76 20.79 28.13
C GLU A 309 -9.59 20.41 27.23
N PHE A 310 -8.38 20.43 27.81
CA PHE A 310 -7.14 20.08 27.15
C PHE A 310 -6.36 19.02 27.95
N VAL A 311 -5.64 18.15 27.27
CA VAL A 311 -4.70 17.22 27.88
C VAL A 311 -3.30 17.59 27.45
N ILE A 312 -2.41 17.77 28.43
CA ILE A 312 -0.97 17.98 28.22
C ILE A 312 -0.25 16.72 28.69
N VAL A 313 0.65 16.20 27.87
CA VAL A 313 1.51 15.09 28.24
C VAL A 313 2.96 15.56 28.19
N LEU A 314 3.68 15.37 29.30
CA LEU A 314 5.10 15.70 29.45
C LEU A 314 5.88 14.37 29.59
N PRO A 315 6.39 13.82 28.49
CA PRO A 315 7.23 12.64 28.55
C PRO A 315 8.57 12.96 29.20
N LEU A 316 9.14 12.02 29.96
CA LEU A 316 10.45 12.14 30.59
C LEU A 316 10.58 13.37 31.53
N CYS A 317 9.49 13.71 32.21
CA CYS A 317 9.41 14.87 33.07
C CYS A 317 9.22 14.44 34.55
N SER A 318 9.93 15.06 35.47
CA SER A 318 9.67 14.85 36.90
C SER A 318 8.44 15.65 37.35
N VAL A 319 7.78 15.22 38.43
CA VAL A 319 6.63 15.94 38.99
C VAL A 319 7.05 17.39 39.43
N PRO A 320 8.19 17.61 40.06
CA PRO A 320 8.64 18.97 40.35
C PRO A 320 8.84 19.84 39.11
N ASP A 321 9.46 19.30 38.03
CA ASP A 321 9.63 20.05 36.78
C ASP A 321 8.32 20.37 36.11
N ALA A 322 7.39 19.39 36.04
CA ALA A 322 6.06 19.61 35.52
C ALA A 322 5.29 20.68 36.31
N THR A 323 5.46 20.70 37.63
CA THR A 323 4.87 21.71 38.51
C THR A 323 5.42 23.11 38.20
N VAL A 324 6.70 23.24 37.97
CA VAL A 324 7.33 24.53 37.58
C VAL A 324 6.79 25.02 36.23
N ILE A 325 6.69 24.11 35.24
CA ILE A 325 6.15 24.42 33.90
C ILE A 325 4.72 24.95 34.01
N ILE A 326 3.84 24.23 34.70
CA ILE A 326 2.43 24.62 34.81
C ILE A 326 2.24 25.89 35.63
N ASN A 327 2.97 26.07 36.73
CA ASN A 327 2.89 27.31 37.52
C ASN A 327 3.40 28.52 36.73
N SER A 328 4.42 28.36 35.88
CA SER A 328 4.86 29.40 34.96
C SER A 328 3.74 29.74 33.93
N MET A 329 3.05 28.75 33.41
CA MET A 329 1.87 29.00 32.53
C MET A 329 0.79 29.79 33.26
N ILE A 330 0.42 29.39 34.47
CA ILE A 330 -0.60 30.08 35.29
C ILE A 330 -0.18 31.54 35.52
N SER A 331 1.09 31.80 35.88
CA SER A 331 1.60 33.14 36.12
C SER A 331 1.53 34.02 34.84
N ARG A 332 1.85 33.45 33.69
CA ARG A 332 1.75 34.14 32.40
C ARG A 332 0.30 34.42 32.02
N LEU A 333 -0.62 33.46 32.17
CA LEU A 333 -2.07 33.66 31.93
C LEU A 333 -2.65 34.76 32.84
N ASN A 334 -2.10 34.93 34.04
CA ASN A 334 -2.52 36.01 34.95
C ASN A 334 -2.04 37.39 34.56
N SER A 335 -0.90 37.47 33.84
CA SER A 335 -0.28 38.73 33.42
C SER A 335 -0.65 39.14 32.00
N GLU A 336 -1.09 38.20 31.16
CA GLU A 336 -1.42 38.42 29.74
C GLU A 336 -2.94 38.53 29.56
N MET A 337 -3.37 39.42 28.68
CA MET A 337 -4.76 39.58 28.28
C MET A 337 -4.96 38.93 26.92
N CYS A 338 -6.11 38.31 26.68
CA CYS A 338 -6.51 37.79 25.41
C CYS A 338 -7.23 38.89 24.60
N GLU A 339 -6.59 39.35 23.55
CA GLU A 339 -7.16 40.36 22.65
C GLU A 339 -8.08 39.68 21.62
N VAL A 340 -9.34 40.08 21.58
CA VAL A 340 -10.35 39.60 20.62
C VAL A 340 -11.05 40.81 19.98
N GLY A 341 -10.57 41.26 18.84
CA GLY A 341 -10.99 42.54 18.26
C GLY A 341 -10.68 43.70 19.23
N ASP A 342 -11.71 44.45 19.62
CA ASP A 342 -11.59 45.53 20.58
C ASP A 342 -11.75 45.09 22.04
N LEU A 343 -11.96 43.80 22.29
CA LEU A 343 -12.12 43.23 23.63
C LEU A 343 -10.78 42.73 24.18
N SER A 344 -10.50 43.01 25.43
CA SER A 344 -9.34 42.52 26.18
C SER A 344 -9.87 41.70 27.37
N LEU A 345 -9.70 40.36 27.30
CA LEU A 345 -10.27 39.42 28.25
C LEU A 345 -9.18 38.65 29.02
N PRO A 346 -9.29 38.56 30.38
CA PRO A 346 -8.40 37.70 31.13
C PRO A 346 -8.78 36.23 30.92
N ILE A 347 -7.83 35.42 30.45
CA ILE A 347 -7.99 33.95 30.41
C ILE A 347 -7.34 33.37 31.66
N ARG A 348 -8.08 32.55 32.38
CA ARG A 348 -7.59 31.78 33.52
C ARG A 348 -7.89 30.30 33.27
N ALA A 349 -7.08 29.42 33.83
CA ALA A 349 -7.28 27.98 33.69
C ALA A 349 -6.88 27.23 34.96
N SER A 350 -7.59 26.16 35.23
CA SER A 350 -7.25 25.21 36.27
C SER A 350 -6.61 23.97 35.73
N PHE A 351 -5.67 23.38 36.48
CA PHE A 351 -4.85 22.26 36.04
C PHE A 351 -4.88 21.12 37.06
N GLY A 352 -5.07 19.88 36.56
CA GLY A 352 -4.95 18.67 37.38
C GLY A 352 -3.84 17.78 36.87
N LEU A 353 -2.76 17.61 37.63
CA LEU A 353 -1.59 16.81 37.27
C LEU A 353 -1.63 15.42 37.92
N THR A 354 -1.29 14.42 37.14
CA THR A 354 -1.00 13.06 37.63
C THR A 354 0.18 12.45 36.89
N VAL A 355 0.63 11.30 37.36
CA VAL A 355 1.71 10.52 36.73
C VAL A 355 1.12 9.29 36.11
N MET A 356 1.56 8.95 34.90
CA MET A 356 1.16 7.71 34.25
C MET A 356 1.86 6.51 34.93
N ARG A 357 1.08 5.46 35.15
CA ARG A 357 1.54 4.15 35.64
C ARG A 357 1.15 3.07 34.64
N GLU A 358 1.52 1.83 34.90
CA GLU A 358 1.03 0.69 34.14
C GLU A 358 -0.44 0.42 34.45
N GLU A 359 -1.31 1.22 33.88
CA GLU A 359 -2.74 1.19 34.14
C GLU A 359 -3.56 1.57 32.89
N PRO A 360 -4.85 1.22 32.83
CA PRO A 360 -5.70 1.63 31.73
C PRO A 360 -5.80 3.16 31.63
N LYS A 361 -5.87 3.69 30.41
CA LYS A 361 -6.05 5.12 30.11
C LYS A 361 -7.13 5.79 30.97
N LYS A 362 -8.27 5.10 31.17
CA LYS A 362 -9.39 5.61 31.97
C LYS A 362 -8.97 5.96 33.40
N SER A 363 -8.09 5.17 34.01
CA SER A 363 -7.63 5.40 35.39
C SER A 363 -6.76 6.66 35.48
N VAL A 364 -5.82 6.84 34.53
CA VAL A 364 -4.96 8.03 34.47
C VAL A 364 -5.79 9.30 34.28
N ILE A 365 -6.71 9.28 33.30
CA ILE A 365 -7.58 10.44 33.03
C ILE A 365 -8.50 10.72 34.23
N SER A 366 -9.09 9.70 34.84
CA SER A 366 -9.96 9.90 36.02
C SER A 366 -9.19 10.50 37.23
N ARG A 367 -7.92 10.15 37.37
CA ARG A 367 -7.07 10.70 38.45
C ARG A 367 -6.68 12.16 38.18
N ALA A 368 -6.33 12.50 36.92
CA ALA A 368 -6.08 13.88 36.51
C ALA A 368 -7.35 14.73 36.61
N ASP A 369 -8.53 14.18 36.23
CA ASP A 369 -9.83 14.85 36.39
C ASP A 369 -10.17 15.14 37.84
N ALA A 370 -9.97 14.17 38.75
CA ALA A 370 -10.17 14.38 40.18
C ALA A 370 -9.24 15.47 40.74
N ALA A 371 -8.01 15.62 40.23
CA ALA A 371 -7.13 16.72 40.60
C ALA A 371 -7.64 18.06 40.04
N LEU A 372 -8.07 18.08 38.77
CA LEU A 372 -8.64 19.27 38.13
C LEU A 372 -9.93 19.74 38.86
N TYR A 373 -10.79 18.82 39.25
CA TYR A 373 -11.97 19.13 40.03
C TYR A 373 -11.62 19.79 41.37
N GLN A 374 -10.59 19.26 42.08
CA GLN A 374 -10.11 19.87 43.31
C GLN A 374 -9.53 21.27 43.06
N ALA A 375 -8.82 21.51 41.95
CA ALA A 375 -8.34 22.84 41.59
C ALA A 375 -9.49 23.84 41.38
N LYS A 376 -10.58 23.40 40.73
CA LYS A 376 -11.80 24.22 40.53
C LYS A 376 -12.52 24.53 41.84
N ASP A 377 -12.64 23.55 42.74
CA ASP A 377 -13.29 23.72 44.06
C ASP A 377 -12.45 24.59 45.01
N ALA A 378 -11.14 24.53 44.96
CA ALA A 378 -10.23 25.31 45.82
C ALA A 378 -10.02 26.77 45.35
N GLY A 379 -10.83 27.25 44.39
CA GLY A 379 -10.85 28.66 43.98
C GLY A 379 -10.37 28.88 42.54
N ARG A 380 -10.12 27.83 41.76
CA ARG A 380 -9.68 27.86 40.35
C ARG A 380 -8.30 28.48 40.16
N ASN A 381 -7.88 28.69 38.89
CA ASN A 381 -6.62 29.33 38.50
C ASN A 381 -5.40 28.78 39.25
N GLN A 382 -5.31 27.48 39.37
CA GLN A 382 -4.26 26.79 40.12
C GLN A 382 -4.01 25.38 39.61
N LEU A 383 -2.91 24.79 40.05
CA LEU A 383 -2.51 23.41 39.83
C LEU A 383 -2.79 22.58 41.08
N VAL A 384 -3.45 21.45 40.92
CA VAL A 384 -3.54 20.40 41.95
C VAL A 384 -2.90 19.11 41.42
N ILE A 385 -2.17 18.42 42.30
CA ILE A 385 -1.44 17.18 41.97
C ILE A 385 -2.08 16.02 42.72
N LYS A 386 -2.35 14.94 41.97
CA LYS A 386 -2.83 13.68 42.53
C LYS A 386 -2.04 12.51 41.94
N LEU A 387 -1.18 11.90 42.75
CA LEU A 387 -0.27 10.80 42.33
C LEU A 387 -0.92 9.43 42.52
#